data_01d24a9c441b107231891a8535da557a
#
_entry.id   01d24a9c441b107231891a8535da557a
#
_cell.length_a   1.000
_cell.length_b   1.000
_cell.length_c   1.000
_cell.angle_alpha   90.00
_cell.angle_beta   90.00
_cell.angle_gamma   90.00
#
_symmetry.space_group_name_H-M   'P 1'
#
loop_
_entity.id
_entity.type
_entity.pdbx_description
1 polymer ?
#
loop_
_entity_poly.entity_id
_entity_poly.type
_entity_poly.pdbx_seq_one_letter_code
_entity_poly.pdbx_strand_id
1 'polypeptide(L)'
;KVRYMSGGQFNIPIVFRGPGGSAFQVSSQHSQALESWYAYFPGLKVVMPSTPADAKGLLMSAIRVDDPVIFIEQERMYGNKGKVPDDPDFTIPLGVADVKREGKDVTIVARSLMVPLALKAAEQPEQQGVSCEVIDPRTIRPLDIDTIVESVKKTHRVVVAHEAVRFCGIGVEVASQTTERPFHYLD
;
A
#
# COMPACT_ATOMS: atom_id res chain seq x y z
N LYS A 1 16.44 5.64 13.58
CA LYS A 1 16.42 6.53 14.78
C LYS A 1 17.30 7.76 14.63
N VAL A 2 18.49 7.68 14.02
CA VAL A 2 19.46 8.80 13.96
C VAL A 2 18.83 10.05 13.38
N ARG A 3 18.16 10.00 12.21
CA ARG A 3 17.50 11.16 11.62
C ARG A 3 16.42 11.75 12.54
N TYR A 4 15.60 10.90 13.15
CA TYR A 4 14.56 11.33 14.09
C TYR A 4 15.16 11.97 15.35
N MET A 5 16.18 11.34 15.95
CA MET A 5 16.86 11.84 17.15
C MET A 5 17.61 13.17 16.90
N SER A 6 18.13 13.37 15.68
CA SER A 6 18.82 14.61 15.31
C SER A 6 17.88 15.73 14.87
N GLY A 7 16.57 15.54 14.95
CA GLY A 7 15.62 16.55 14.45
C GLY A 7 15.74 16.79 12.94
N GLY A 8 16.17 15.79 12.17
CA GLY A 8 16.36 15.91 10.73
C GLY A 8 17.69 16.49 10.27
N GLN A 9 18.62 16.82 11.18
CA GLN A 9 19.92 17.38 10.83
C GLN A 9 20.82 16.41 10.05
N PHE A 10 20.65 15.09 10.29
CA PHE A 10 21.37 14.06 9.56
C PHE A 10 20.45 13.34 8.59
N ASN A 11 20.87 13.28 7.33
CA ASN A 11 20.22 12.48 6.30
C ASN A 11 20.61 11.00 6.43
N ILE A 12 19.65 10.11 6.25
CA ILE A 12 19.86 8.65 6.30
C ILE A 12 19.25 8.01 5.04
N PRO A 13 19.86 8.23 3.86
CA PRO A 13 19.33 7.73 2.58
C PRO A 13 19.65 6.23 2.42
N ILE A 14 18.97 5.39 3.18
CA ILE A 14 19.16 3.93 3.16
C ILE A 14 17.83 3.27 2.75
N VAL A 15 17.89 2.35 1.80
CA VAL A 15 16.77 1.49 1.43
C VAL A 15 17.04 0.07 1.90
N PHE A 16 16.18 -0.43 2.77
CA PHE A 16 16.13 -1.85 3.14
C PHE A 16 15.08 -2.51 2.27
N ARG A 17 15.50 -3.42 1.40
CA ARG A 17 14.66 -4.09 0.43
C ARG A 17 14.61 -5.59 0.69
N GLY A 18 13.42 -6.16 0.65
CA GLY A 18 13.24 -7.59 0.81
C GLY A 18 11.79 -8.03 0.68
N PRO A 19 11.54 -9.34 0.57
CA PRO A 19 10.19 -9.90 0.49
C PRO A 19 9.48 -9.82 1.84
N GLY A 20 8.13 -9.75 1.78
CA GLY A 20 7.22 -9.86 2.91
C GLY A 20 5.94 -10.57 2.50
N GLY A 21 5.02 -10.75 3.44
CA GLY A 21 3.76 -11.46 3.25
C GLY A 21 3.88 -12.97 3.44
N SER A 22 2.78 -13.68 3.20
CA SER A 22 2.72 -15.15 3.39
C SER A 22 3.48 -15.93 2.32
N ALA A 23 3.82 -15.29 1.21
CA ALA A 23 4.59 -15.82 0.09
C ALA A 23 4.19 -17.27 -0.29
N PHE A 24 5.17 -18.20 -0.32
CA PHE A 24 4.95 -19.62 -0.61
C PHE A 24 4.75 -20.47 0.67
N GLN A 25 4.48 -19.84 1.80
CA GLN A 25 4.31 -20.54 3.09
C GLN A 25 5.54 -21.37 3.49
N VAL A 26 6.71 -20.75 3.36
CA VAL A 26 8.01 -21.38 3.64
C VAL A 26 8.38 -21.29 5.12
N SER A 27 7.50 -21.77 5.99
CA SER A 27 7.67 -21.80 7.45
C SER A 27 7.60 -20.42 8.13
N SER A 28 7.74 -20.42 9.45
CA SER A 28 7.58 -19.24 10.31
C SER A 28 8.55 -18.10 10.04
N GLN A 29 9.71 -18.40 9.49
CA GLN A 29 10.76 -17.40 9.26
C GLN A 29 10.58 -16.59 7.97
N HIS A 30 9.89 -17.15 6.95
CA HIS A 30 9.80 -16.58 5.61
C HIS A 30 8.36 -16.30 5.15
N SER A 31 7.39 -16.33 6.06
CA SER A 31 5.97 -16.16 5.72
C SER A 31 5.30 -15.13 6.62
N GLN A 32 5.96 -14.01 6.88
CA GLN A 32 5.47 -12.98 7.77
C GLN A 32 5.20 -11.66 7.04
N ALA A 33 4.10 -11.01 7.41
CA ALA A 33 3.72 -9.68 6.95
C ALA A 33 4.16 -8.65 8.02
N LEU A 34 5.33 -8.04 7.82
CA LEU A 34 5.98 -7.19 8.81
C LEU A 34 5.76 -5.69 8.59
N GLU A 35 4.95 -5.31 7.61
CA GLU A 35 4.73 -3.91 7.24
C GLU A 35 4.25 -3.04 8.40
N SER A 36 3.34 -3.56 9.24
CA SER A 36 2.83 -2.84 10.41
C SER A 36 3.91 -2.60 11.46
N TRP A 37 4.78 -3.57 11.65
CA TRP A 37 5.90 -3.47 12.59
C TRP A 37 6.85 -2.34 12.19
N TYR A 38 7.25 -2.29 10.92
CA TYR A 38 8.11 -1.20 10.43
C TYR A 38 7.39 0.15 10.40
N ALA A 39 6.11 0.18 10.05
CA ALA A 39 5.33 1.41 10.01
C ALA A 39 5.10 2.04 11.39
N TYR A 40 5.19 1.25 12.46
CA TYR A 40 5.06 1.73 13.83
C TYR A 40 6.19 2.70 14.24
N PHE A 41 7.42 2.52 13.69
CA PHE A 41 8.56 3.34 14.08
C PHE A 41 8.56 4.70 13.38
N PRO A 42 8.54 5.82 14.14
CA PRO A 42 8.67 7.16 13.56
C PRO A 42 9.97 7.31 12.76
N GLY A 43 9.89 8.00 11.62
CA GLY A 43 11.04 8.28 10.76
C GLY A 43 11.37 7.19 9.74
N LEU A 44 10.69 6.03 9.78
CA LEU A 44 10.76 5.06 8.69
C LEU A 44 9.66 5.32 7.67
N LYS A 45 9.99 5.23 6.39
CA LYS A 45 9.01 5.11 5.31
C LYS A 45 8.83 3.62 4.97
N VAL A 46 7.61 3.21 4.66
CA VAL A 46 7.30 1.81 4.32
C VAL A 46 6.55 1.76 3.01
N VAL A 47 7.09 1.04 2.05
CA VAL A 47 6.63 1.02 0.65
C VAL A 47 6.35 -0.43 0.22
N MET A 48 5.24 -0.65 -0.48
CA MET A 48 4.81 -1.97 -0.95
C MET A 48 4.25 -1.86 -2.38
N PRO A 49 5.05 -2.10 -3.42
CA PRO A 49 4.59 -2.02 -4.80
C PRO A 49 3.60 -3.15 -5.14
N SER A 50 2.70 -2.89 -6.10
CA SER A 50 1.74 -3.87 -6.61
C SER A 50 1.92 -4.20 -8.11
N THR A 51 2.66 -3.39 -8.84
CA THR A 51 2.91 -3.57 -10.28
C THR A 51 4.40 -3.42 -10.62
N PRO A 52 4.86 -3.89 -11.79
CA PRO A 52 6.23 -3.61 -12.25
C PRO A 52 6.56 -2.12 -12.36
N ALA A 53 5.61 -1.28 -12.79
CA ALA A 53 5.79 0.17 -12.83
C ALA A 53 5.94 0.77 -11.42
N ASP A 54 5.09 0.33 -10.46
CA ASP A 54 5.20 0.74 -9.06
C ASP A 54 6.57 0.31 -8.49
N ALA A 55 7.03 -0.91 -8.78
CA ALA A 55 8.31 -1.40 -8.29
C ALA A 55 9.47 -0.52 -8.78
N LYS A 56 9.49 -0.13 -10.07
CA LYS A 56 10.50 0.80 -10.60
C LYS A 56 10.36 2.20 -10.00
N GLY A 57 9.19 2.81 -10.13
CA GLY A 57 8.99 4.22 -9.79
C GLY A 57 9.12 4.51 -8.29
N LEU A 58 8.57 3.63 -7.44
CA LEU A 58 8.68 3.77 -5.99
C LEU A 58 10.10 3.48 -5.49
N LEU A 59 10.82 2.51 -6.10
CA LEU A 59 12.21 2.23 -5.72
C LEU A 59 13.13 3.40 -6.09
N MET A 60 12.94 3.98 -7.26
CA MET A 60 13.67 5.19 -7.66
C MET A 60 13.41 6.35 -6.71
N SER A 61 12.17 6.55 -6.27
CA SER A 61 11.83 7.54 -5.23
C SER A 61 12.45 7.20 -3.89
N ALA A 62 12.43 5.93 -3.48
CA ALA A 62 13.01 5.46 -2.22
C ALA A 62 14.53 5.73 -2.14
N ILE A 63 15.24 5.56 -3.26
CA ILE A 63 16.68 5.83 -3.34
C ILE A 63 16.99 7.33 -3.25
N ARG A 64 16.07 8.19 -3.70
CA ARG A 64 16.28 9.64 -3.81
C ARG A 64 15.84 10.44 -2.57
N VAL A 65 15.15 9.80 -1.61
CA VAL A 65 14.76 10.50 -0.38
C VAL A 65 15.83 10.40 0.70
N ASP A 66 15.88 11.42 1.55
CA ASP A 66 16.85 11.53 2.65
C ASP A 66 16.48 10.71 3.90
N ASP A 67 15.37 10.00 3.86
CA ASP A 67 14.84 9.18 4.95
C ASP A 67 15.13 7.69 4.73
N PRO A 68 15.26 6.90 5.80
CA PRO A 68 15.34 5.46 5.65
C PRO A 68 14.02 4.88 5.16
N VAL A 69 14.08 4.02 4.14
CA VAL A 69 12.92 3.38 3.52
C VAL A 69 12.99 1.87 3.69
N ILE A 70 11.90 1.28 4.14
CA ILE A 70 11.66 -0.16 4.11
C ILE A 70 10.82 -0.46 2.87
N PHE A 71 11.41 -1.15 1.91
CA PHE A 71 10.78 -1.49 0.63
C PHE A 71 10.42 -2.97 0.62
N ILE A 72 9.14 -3.27 0.85
CA ILE A 72 8.65 -4.64 1.02
C ILE A 72 8.04 -5.12 -0.29
N GLU A 73 8.62 -6.16 -0.84
CA GLU A 73 8.15 -6.83 -2.05
C GLU A 73 7.35 -8.07 -1.71
N GLN A 74 6.75 -8.68 -2.74
CA GLN A 74 6.00 -9.93 -2.58
C GLN A 74 6.55 -10.96 -3.57
N GLU A 75 7.12 -12.05 -3.07
CA GLU A 75 7.79 -13.07 -3.90
C GLU A 75 6.89 -13.66 -4.98
N ARG A 76 5.61 -13.89 -4.67
CA ARG A 76 4.63 -14.43 -5.63
C ARG A 76 4.41 -13.51 -6.83
N MET A 77 4.84 -12.27 -6.75
CA MET A 77 4.69 -11.26 -7.81
C MET A 77 5.95 -11.08 -8.64
N TYR A 78 7.09 -11.68 -8.28
CA TYR A 78 8.36 -11.50 -9.01
C TYR A 78 8.29 -11.94 -10.47
N GLY A 79 7.41 -12.90 -10.80
CA GLY A 79 7.17 -13.33 -12.17
C GLY A 79 6.18 -12.48 -12.96
N ASN A 80 5.53 -11.51 -12.33
CA ASN A 80 4.51 -10.69 -12.99
C ASN A 80 5.15 -9.76 -14.00
N LYS A 81 4.55 -9.71 -15.19
CA LYS A 81 4.94 -8.82 -16.29
C LYS A 81 3.93 -7.68 -16.41
N GLY A 82 4.42 -6.50 -16.78
CA GLY A 82 3.56 -5.33 -17.00
C GLY A 82 4.32 -4.23 -17.75
N LYS A 83 3.57 -3.22 -18.17
CA LYS A 83 4.15 -2.02 -18.79
C LYS A 83 4.96 -1.27 -17.74
N VAL A 84 6.16 -0.87 -18.09
CA VAL A 84 7.04 -0.03 -17.30
C VAL A 84 7.52 1.12 -18.17
N PRO A 85 7.43 2.38 -17.74
CA PRO A 85 7.99 3.50 -18.49
C PRO A 85 9.49 3.33 -18.77
N ASP A 86 9.91 3.60 -20.01
CA ASP A 86 11.32 3.52 -20.43
C ASP A 86 12.17 4.67 -19.89
N ASP A 87 11.54 5.72 -19.37
CA ASP A 87 12.23 6.85 -18.78
C ASP A 87 13.14 6.39 -17.62
N PRO A 88 14.47 6.61 -17.69
CA PRO A 88 15.41 6.24 -16.64
C PRO A 88 15.17 7.02 -15.34
N ASP A 89 14.53 8.18 -15.40
CA ASP A 89 14.21 9.04 -14.26
C ASP A 89 12.78 8.88 -13.75
N PHE A 90 12.04 7.92 -14.28
CA PHE A 90 10.67 7.64 -13.84
C PHE A 90 10.61 7.39 -12.34
N THR A 91 9.83 8.20 -11.64
CA THR A 91 9.57 8.11 -10.21
C THR A 91 8.07 8.13 -9.92
N ILE A 92 7.69 7.54 -8.80
CA ILE A 92 6.34 7.65 -8.23
C ILE A 92 6.49 8.26 -6.83
N PRO A 93 5.81 9.37 -6.51
CA PRO A 93 5.90 10.00 -5.21
C PRO A 93 5.48 9.04 -4.08
N LEU A 94 6.25 9.04 -2.98
CA LEU A 94 5.88 8.29 -1.78
C LEU A 94 4.74 9.01 -1.05
N GLY A 95 3.74 8.26 -0.60
CA GLY A 95 2.57 8.81 0.09
C GLY A 95 1.45 9.25 -0.86
N VAL A 96 1.46 8.77 -2.09
CA VAL A 96 0.38 9.02 -3.07
C VAL A 96 -0.21 7.68 -3.48
N ALA A 97 -1.49 7.47 -3.17
CA ALA A 97 -2.24 6.28 -3.57
C ALA A 97 -2.56 6.26 -5.07
N ASP A 98 -2.93 5.11 -5.56
CA ASP A 98 -3.34 4.89 -6.95
C ASP A 98 -4.74 4.30 -7.00
N VAL A 99 -5.63 4.96 -7.71
CA VAL A 99 -6.95 4.41 -8.04
C VAL A 99 -6.78 3.46 -9.22
N LYS A 100 -6.59 2.19 -8.92
CA LYS A 100 -6.36 1.12 -9.93
C LYS A 100 -7.62 0.82 -10.75
N ARG A 101 -8.78 1.10 -10.20
CA ARG A 101 -10.08 0.95 -10.84
C ARG A 101 -11.04 1.98 -10.25
N GLU A 102 -11.69 2.73 -11.09
CA GLU A 102 -12.78 3.64 -10.70
C GLU A 102 -14.04 2.84 -10.35
N GLY A 103 -14.79 3.34 -9.36
CA GLY A 103 -16.05 2.75 -8.94
C GLY A 103 -16.91 3.75 -8.14
N LYS A 104 -18.14 3.36 -7.81
CA LYS A 104 -19.09 4.25 -7.14
C LYS A 104 -19.90 3.61 -6.00
N ASP A 105 -19.87 2.30 -5.84
CA ASP A 105 -20.73 1.59 -4.89
C ASP A 105 -19.99 1.00 -3.71
N VAL A 106 -18.71 0.59 -3.90
CA VAL A 106 -17.86 0.02 -2.85
C VAL A 106 -16.41 0.45 -3.08
N THR A 107 -15.74 0.91 -2.04
CA THR A 107 -14.29 1.13 -2.03
C THR A 107 -13.58 -0.13 -1.52
N ILE A 108 -12.61 -0.64 -2.28
CA ILE A 108 -11.72 -1.73 -1.88
C ILE A 108 -10.33 -1.15 -1.72
N VAL A 109 -9.82 -1.12 -0.49
CA VAL A 109 -8.43 -0.73 -0.22
C VAL A 109 -7.58 -1.98 -0.15
N ALA A 110 -6.67 -2.12 -1.09
CA ALA A 110 -5.80 -3.30 -1.20
C ALA A 110 -4.36 -2.88 -1.47
N ARG A 111 -3.39 -3.68 -1.07
CA ARG A 111 -1.97 -3.42 -1.30
C ARG A 111 -1.19 -4.66 -1.72
N SER A 112 -0.08 -4.46 -2.42
CA SER A 112 0.80 -5.54 -2.88
C SER A 112 0.02 -6.65 -3.59
N LEU A 113 0.18 -7.91 -3.22
CA LEU A 113 -0.52 -9.06 -3.82
C LEU A 113 -2.05 -8.95 -3.77
N MET A 114 -2.60 -8.25 -2.78
CA MET A 114 -4.06 -8.11 -2.68
C MET A 114 -4.65 -7.19 -3.76
N VAL A 115 -3.85 -6.33 -4.39
CA VAL A 115 -4.33 -5.44 -5.47
C VAL A 115 -4.81 -6.24 -6.69
N PRO A 116 -4.01 -7.11 -7.34
CA PRO A 116 -4.50 -7.91 -8.45
C PRO A 116 -5.65 -8.84 -8.05
N LEU A 117 -5.69 -9.32 -6.81
CA LEU A 117 -6.81 -10.12 -6.32
C LEU A 117 -8.08 -9.30 -6.15
N ALA A 118 -7.97 -8.06 -5.63
CA ALA A 118 -9.10 -7.13 -5.52
C ALA A 118 -9.65 -6.72 -6.89
N LEU A 119 -8.77 -6.44 -7.86
CA LEU A 119 -9.19 -6.14 -9.24
C LEU A 119 -9.99 -7.29 -9.85
N LYS A 120 -9.51 -8.52 -9.70
CA LYS A 120 -10.23 -9.72 -10.15
C LYS A 120 -11.54 -9.93 -9.40
N ALA A 121 -11.54 -9.72 -8.08
CA ALA A 121 -12.74 -9.85 -7.26
C ALA A 121 -13.81 -8.81 -7.62
N ALA A 122 -13.43 -7.62 -8.09
CA ALA A 122 -14.35 -6.56 -8.50
C ALA A 122 -15.13 -6.88 -9.78
N GLU A 123 -14.67 -7.83 -10.60
CA GLU A 123 -15.35 -8.25 -11.83
C GLU A 123 -16.68 -8.96 -11.58
N GLN A 124 -16.77 -9.72 -10.49
CA GLN A 124 -17.97 -10.50 -10.17
C GLN A 124 -19.15 -9.62 -9.71
N PRO A 125 -19.00 -8.69 -8.75
CA PRO A 125 -20.07 -7.76 -8.39
C PRO A 125 -20.49 -6.85 -9.54
N GLU A 126 -19.58 -6.50 -10.46
CA GLU A 126 -19.88 -5.70 -11.64
C GLU A 126 -20.95 -6.36 -12.53
N GLN A 127 -20.90 -7.69 -12.67
CA GLN A 127 -21.94 -8.46 -13.41
C GLN A 127 -23.31 -8.36 -12.74
N GLN A 128 -23.36 -7.96 -11.49
CA GLN A 128 -24.61 -7.73 -10.71
C GLN A 128 -24.94 -6.22 -10.59
N GLY A 129 -24.25 -5.37 -11.33
CA GLY A 129 -24.45 -3.93 -11.32
C GLY A 129 -23.81 -3.18 -10.16
N VAL A 130 -22.90 -3.81 -9.39
CA VAL A 130 -22.16 -3.18 -8.30
C VAL A 130 -20.75 -2.77 -8.78
N SER A 131 -20.47 -1.48 -8.77
CA SER A 131 -19.21 -0.90 -9.24
C SER A 131 -18.24 -0.69 -8.08
N CYS A 132 -17.16 -1.48 -8.08
CA CYS A 132 -16.12 -1.40 -7.05
C CYS A 132 -14.97 -0.47 -7.48
N GLU A 133 -14.63 0.48 -6.63
CA GLU A 133 -13.38 1.25 -6.73
C GLU A 133 -12.26 0.50 -6.02
N VAL A 134 -11.11 0.34 -6.66
CA VAL A 134 -9.95 -0.33 -6.08
C VAL A 134 -8.82 0.66 -5.91
N ILE A 135 -8.39 0.88 -4.67
CA ILE A 135 -7.32 1.80 -4.30
C ILE A 135 -6.13 1.01 -3.76
N ASP A 136 -4.97 1.29 -4.35
CA ASP A 136 -3.67 0.84 -3.86
C ASP A 136 -2.97 2.01 -3.15
N PRO A 137 -2.79 1.96 -1.84
CA PRO A 137 -2.04 2.99 -1.11
C PRO A 137 -0.57 3.10 -1.53
N ARG A 138 0.03 2.02 -2.12
CA ARG A 138 1.45 1.91 -2.51
C ARG A 138 2.42 2.10 -1.35
N THR A 139 2.11 2.99 -0.44
CA THR A 139 2.91 3.28 0.77
C THR A 139 2.06 3.10 2.02
N ILE A 140 2.68 2.48 3.01
CA ILE A 140 2.07 2.30 4.33
C ILE A 140 2.40 3.49 5.23
N ARG A 141 3.60 4.04 5.04
CA ARG A 141 4.05 5.24 5.72
C ARG A 141 4.95 6.08 4.79
N PRO A 142 4.54 7.32 4.45
CA PRO A 142 3.24 7.94 4.78
C PRO A 142 2.07 7.24 4.08
N LEU A 143 0.90 7.23 4.71
CA LEU A 143 -0.35 6.71 4.15
C LEU A 143 -1.15 7.86 3.53
N ASP A 144 -1.55 7.70 2.27
CA ASP A 144 -2.51 8.60 1.60
C ASP A 144 -3.94 8.27 2.04
N ILE A 145 -4.25 8.67 3.25
CA ILE A 145 -5.59 8.42 3.80
C ILE A 145 -6.65 9.33 3.18
N ASP A 146 -6.25 10.49 2.69
CA ASP A 146 -7.20 11.45 2.13
C ASP A 146 -7.82 10.91 0.83
N THR A 147 -7.03 10.32 -0.06
CA THR A 147 -7.55 9.62 -1.25
C THR A 147 -8.54 8.51 -0.88
N ILE A 148 -8.21 7.72 0.16
CA ILE A 148 -9.09 6.64 0.63
C ILE A 148 -10.41 7.22 1.19
N VAL A 149 -10.33 8.26 2.02
CA VAL A 149 -11.49 8.91 2.63
C VAL A 149 -12.41 9.52 1.57
N GLU A 150 -11.86 10.20 0.56
CA GLU A 150 -12.67 10.76 -0.54
C GLU A 150 -13.40 9.67 -1.33
N SER A 151 -12.77 8.53 -1.56
CA SER A 151 -13.43 7.37 -2.15
C SER A 151 -14.57 6.84 -1.27
N VAL A 152 -14.33 6.69 0.03
CA VAL A 152 -15.34 6.19 0.98
C VAL A 152 -16.54 7.15 1.08
N LYS A 153 -16.31 8.46 1.05
CA LYS A 153 -17.40 9.46 0.99
C LYS A 153 -18.28 9.31 -0.24
N LYS A 154 -17.69 8.87 -1.37
CA LYS A 154 -18.39 8.62 -2.62
C LYS A 154 -19.18 7.30 -2.59
N THR A 155 -18.58 6.25 -2.04
CA THR A 155 -19.11 4.88 -2.14
C THR A 155 -19.92 4.45 -0.92
N HIS A 156 -19.73 5.10 0.24
CA HIS A 156 -20.35 4.82 1.54
C HIS A 156 -20.01 3.44 2.13
N ARG A 157 -19.22 2.64 1.45
CA ARG A 157 -18.85 1.27 1.84
C ARG A 157 -17.37 1.04 1.61
N VAL A 158 -16.69 0.45 2.59
CA VAL A 158 -15.27 0.14 2.46
C VAL A 158 -14.95 -1.30 2.85
N VAL A 159 -14.12 -1.93 2.05
CA VAL A 159 -13.49 -3.22 2.32
C VAL A 159 -11.99 -3.03 2.34
N VAL A 160 -11.33 -3.47 3.41
CA VAL A 160 -9.86 -3.42 3.52
C VAL A 160 -9.30 -4.83 3.41
N ALA A 161 -8.50 -5.07 2.37
CA ALA A 161 -7.93 -6.38 2.06
C ALA A 161 -6.41 -6.38 2.19
N HIS A 162 -5.87 -7.25 3.05
CA HIS A 162 -4.43 -7.41 3.24
C HIS A 162 -4.06 -8.83 3.70
N GLU A 163 -2.80 -9.24 3.48
CA GLU A 163 -2.29 -10.56 3.87
C GLU A 163 -1.95 -10.67 5.37
N ALA A 164 -1.60 -9.55 6.01
CA ALA A 164 -1.23 -9.53 7.42
C ALA A 164 -2.36 -10.01 8.33
N VAL A 165 -1.98 -10.49 9.50
CA VAL A 165 -2.94 -10.80 10.56
C VAL A 165 -3.72 -9.54 10.95
N ARG A 166 -4.98 -9.72 11.37
CA ARG A 166 -5.84 -8.58 11.74
C ARG A 166 -5.31 -7.83 12.95
N PHE A 167 -4.78 -8.56 13.92
CA PHE A 167 -4.25 -7.96 15.16
C PHE A 167 -3.08 -7.03 14.86
N CYS A 168 -3.18 -5.77 15.24
CA CYS A 168 -2.21 -4.71 14.96
C CYS A 168 -1.84 -4.56 13.48
N GLY A 169 -2.67 -5.07 12.56
CA GLY A 169 -2.47 -4.91 11.13
C GLY A 169 -2.81 -3.50 10.66
N ILE A 170 -2.12 -3.00 9.63
CA ILE A 170 -2.39 -1.67 9.05
C ILE A 170 -3.82 -1.52 8.54
N GLY A 171 -4.50 -2.62 8.22
CA GLY A 171 -5.90 -2.61 7.84
C GLY A 171 -6.82 -2.09 8.95
N VAL A 172 -6.47 -2.28 10.21
CA VAL A 172 -7.22 -1.72 11.36
C VAL A 172 -7.06 -0.20 11.40
N GLU A 173 -5.86 0.32 11.13
CA GLU A 173 -5.62 1.76 11.03
C GLU A 173 -6.44 2.39 9.91
N VAL A 174 -6.44 1.79 8.72
CA VAL A 174 -7.27 2.26 7.60
C VAL A 174 -8.75 2.23 7.97
N ALA A 175 -9.23 1.15 8.57
CA ALA A 175 -10.62 1.04 9.01
C ALA A 175 -10.99 2.08 10.07
N SER A 176 -10.12 2.34 11.05
CA SER A 176 -10.33 3.38 12.06
C SER A 176 -10.43 4.76 11.43
N GLN A 177 -9.47 5.16 10.61
CA GLN A 177 -9.47 6.47 9.98
C GLN A 177 -10.62 6.67 8.99
N THR A 178 -11.03 5.62 8.30
CA THR A 178 -12.21 5.67 7.39
C THR A 178 -13.53 5.64 8.14
N THR A 179 -13.56 5.26 9.41
CA THR A 179 -14.74 5.38 10.27
C THR A 179 -14.78 6.76 10.94
N GLU A 180 -13.67 7.25 11.45
CA GLU A 180 -13.60 8.51 12.20
C GLU A 180 -13.84 9.74 11.31
N ARG A 181 -13.20 9.79 10.14
CA ARG A 181 -13.24 10.96 9.26
C ARG A 181 -14.54 11.09 8.46
N PRO A 182 -15.00 10.05 7.75
CA PRO A 182 -16.24 10.09 6.98
C PRO A 182 -17.43 9.47 7.73
N PHE A 183 -17.49 9.52 9.06
CA PHE A 183 -18.50 8.84 9.89
C PHE A 183 -19.94 9.05 9.41
N HIS A 184 -20.27 10.25 8.91
CA HIS A 184 -21.60 10.56 8.40
C HIS A 184 -21.90 10.03 6.98
N TYR A 185 -20.93 9.40 6.34
CA TYR A 185 -21.02 8.89 4.96
C TYR A 185 -21.02 7.35 4.87
N LEU A 186 -20.88 6.65 5.99
CA LEU A 186 -20.95 5.18 6.01
C LEU A 186 -22.40 4.70 6.15
N ASP A 187 -22.76 3.67 5.34
CA ASP A 187 -24.03 2.93 5.43
C ASP A 187 -23.95 1.79 6.45
#